data_a8ee2bea849284bedcc9534dd9fe0eed
#
_entry.id   a8ee2bea849284bedcc9534dd9fe0eed
#
_cell.length_a   1.000
_cell.length_b   1.000
_cell.length_c   1.000
_cell.angle_alpha   90.00
_cell.angle_beta   90.00
_cell.angle_gamma   90.00
#
_symmetry.space_group_name_H-M   'P 1'
#
loop_
_entity.id
_entity.type
_entity.pdbx_description
1 polymer ?
#
loop_
_entity_poly.entity_id
_entity_poly.type
_entity_poly.pdbx_seq_one_letter_code
_entity_poly.pdbx_strand_id
1 'polypeptide(L)'
;DRIQVLSSATEINEPIDLMINATSSSLMGQRLALPPQLAEGASGYDLMYSDEPTLFMQQLSQAGCENVSDGLGMLVEQAASSYQLWMGGERPDTAFVMAHLRARS
;
A
#
# COMPACT_ATOMS: atom_id res chain seq x y z
N ASP A 1 -4.02 -24.58 7.72
CA ASP A 1 -3.11 -23.97 6.77
C ASP A 1 -2.99 -22.48 6.99
N ARG A 2 -1.85 -21.95 6.59
CA ARG A 2 -1.55 -20.54 6.79
C ARG A 2 -2.07 -19.64 5.69
N ILE A 3 -2.51 -20.21 4.58
CA ILE A 3 -3.05 -19.48 3.44
C ILE A 3 -4.46 -19.94 3.18
N GLN A 4 -5.37 -18.98 3.13
CA GLN A 4 -6.76 -19.21 2.75
C GLN A 4 -7.10 -18.36 1.56
N VAL A 5 -7.87 -18.93 0.61
CA VAL A 5 -8.40 -18.18 -0.52
C VAL A 5 -9.89 -17.96 -0.28
N LEU A 6 -10.29 -16.70 -0.26
CA LEU A 6 -11.68 -16.30 -0.02
C LEU A 6 -12.21 -15.57 -1.25
N SER A 7 -13.51 -15.68 -1.48
CA SER A 7 -14.15 -14.96 -2.58
C SER A 7 -14.37 -13.47 -2.28
N SER A 8 -14.41 -13.10 -1.01
CA SER A 8 -14.61 -11.71 -0.60
C SER A 8 -14.05 -11.47 0.79
N ALA A 9 -13.60 -10.25 1.03
CA ALA A 9 -13.14 -9.83 2.35
C ALA A 9 -14.26 -9.87 3.40
N THR A 10 -15.51 -9.88 2.98
CA THR A 10 -16.64 -9.99 3.92
C THR A 10 -16.70 -11.35 4.62
N GLU A 11 -15.97 -12.35 4.12
CA GLU A 11 -15.84 -13.65 4.75
C GLU A 11 -14.85 -13.66 5.91
N ILE A 12 -14.06 -12.60 6.08
CA ILE A 12 -13.08 -12.51 7.14
C ILE A 12 -13.79 -12.10 8.43
N ASN A 13 -13.61 -12.90 9.48
CA ASN A 13 -14.22 -12.65 10.78
C ASN A 13 -13.20 -12.60 11.92
N GLU A 14 -11.91 -12.56 11.60
CA GLU A 14 -10.84 -12.45 12.58
C GLU A 14 -10.14 -11.10 12.44
N PRO A 15 -9.54 -10.58 13.54
CA PRO A 15 -8.74 -9.37 13.45
C PRO A 15 -7.57 -9.56 12.50
N ILE A 16 -7.20 -8.51 11.77
CA ILE A 16 -6.04 -8.54 10.89
C ILE A 16 -5.09 -7.41 11.26
N ASP A 17 -3.80 -7.65 11.03
CA ASP A 17 -2.75 -6.69 11.36
C ASP A 17 -2.37 -5.84 10.16
N LEU A 18 -2.46 -6.40 8.95
CA LEU A 18 -2.02 -5.74 7.74
C LEU A 18 -2.95 -6.08 6.58
N MET A 19 -3.38 -5.05 5.85
CA MET A 19 -4.13 -5.20 4.60
C MET A 19 -3.31 -4.67 3.44
N ILE A 20 -3.20 -5.46 2.38
CA ILE A 20 -2.52 -5.04 1.17
C ILE A 20 -3.51 -5.09 0.00
N ASN A 21 -3.68 -3.95 -0.68
CA ASN A 21 -4.47 -3.89 -1.89
C ASN A 21 -3.56 -4.07 -3.10
N ALA A 22 -3.64 -5.23 -3.72
CA ALA A 22 -2.90 -5.55 -4.95
C ALA A 22 -3.79 -5.48 -6.18
N THR A 23 -4.96 -4.87 -6.07
CA THR A 23 -5.90 -4.71 -7.18
C THR A 23 -5.73 -3.33 -7.82
N SER A 24 -6.38 -3.11 -8.96
CA SER A 24 -6.43 -1.81 -9.61
C SER A 24 -7.63 -0.98 -9.18
N SER A 25 -8.31 -1.35 -8.10
CA SER A 25 -9.54 -0.70 -7.68
C SER A 25 -9.39 0.80 -7.45
N SER A 26 -8.30 1.23 -6.79
CA SER A 26 -8.06 2.67 -6.54
C SER A 26 -7.86 3.44 -7.84
N LEU A 27 -7.14 2.85 -8.80
CA LEU A 27 -6.90 3.47 -10.09
C LEU A 27 -8.21 3.65 -10.88
N MET A 28 -9.12 2.71 -10.73
CA MET A 28 -10.40 2.72 -11.43
C MET A 28 -11.50 3.47 -10.66
N GLY A 29 -11.16 4.05 -9.51
CA GLY A 29 -12.11 4.78 -8.68
C GLY A 29 -13.12 3.89 -7.98
N GLN A 30 -12.78 2.63 -7.75
CA GLN A 30 -13.68 1.65 -7.14
C GLN A 30 -13.30 1.42 -5.68
N ARG A 31 -14.32 1.45 -4.81
CA ARG A 31 -14.15 1.10 -3.42
C ARG A 31 -14.24 -0.41 -3.26
N LEU A 32 -13.44 -0.94 -2.33
CA LEU A 32 -13.49 -2.36 -2.01
C LEU A 32 -14.57 -2.65 -0.97
N ALA A 33 -15.16 -3.83 -1.07
CA ALA A 33 -16.13 -4.30 -0.09
C ALA A 33 -15.39 -4.83 1.14
N LEU A 34 -15.07 -3.93 2.07
CA LEU A 34 -14.33 -4.27 3.30
C LEU A 34 -15.22 -3.99 4.51
N PRO A 35 -15.37 -4.99 5.40
CA PRO A 35 -16.02 -4.72 6.68
C PRO A 35 -15.22 -3.67 7.46
N PRO A 36 -15.85 -2.57 7.93
CA PRO A 36 -15.11 -1.50 8.59
C PRO A 36 -14.30 -1.95 9.80
N GLN A 37 -14.77 -2.97 10.52
CA GLN A 37 -14.08 -3.47 11.71
C GLN A 37 -12.73 -4.11 11.38
N LEU A 38 -12.49 -4.53 10.15
CA LEU A 38 -11.20 -5.11 9.76
C LEU A 38 -10.09 -4.07 9.74
N ALA A 39 -10.42 -2.81 9.44
CA ALA A 39 -9.43 -1.75 9.33
C ALA A 39 -8.97 -1.23 10.70
N GLU A 40 -9.81 -1.38 11.71
CA GLU A 40 -9.51 -0.86 13.04
C GLU A 40 -8.30 -1.57 13.63
N GLY A 41 -7.26 -0.80 13.95
CA GLY A 41 -6.03 -1.34 14.51
C GLY A 41 -5.09 -2.00 13.50
N ALA A 42 -5.49 -2.09 12.23
CA ALA A 42 -4.64 -2.65 11.17
C ALA A 42 -3.78 -1.57 10.54
N SER A 43 -2.76 -2.00 9.79
CA SER A 43 -2.02 -1.14 8.86
C SER A 43 -2.46 -1.48 7.45
N GLY A 44 -2.51 -0.48 6.58
CA GLY A 44 -2.95 -0.66 5.21
C GLY A 44 -1.89 -0.24 4.20
N TYR A 45 -1.81 -0.96 3.09
CA TYR A 45 -0.84 -0.70 2.04
C TYR A 45 -1.51 -0.87 0.67
N ASP A 46 -1.51 0.19 -0.13
CA ASP A 46 -2.00 0.14 -1.50
C ASP A 46 -0.80 0.06 -2.43
N LEU A 47 -0.74 -0.95 -3.28
CA LEU A 47 0.36 -1.07 -4.24
C LEU A 47 0.30 0.02 -5.31
N MET A 48 -0.86 0.62 -5.53
CA MET A 48 -0.98 1.80 -6.38
C MET A 48 -0.47 3.04 -5.66
N TYR A 49 -0.19 4.10 -6.40
CA TYR A 49 0.22 5.39 -5.83
C TYR A 49 -0.28 6.52 -6.71
N SER A 50 -0.40 7.71 -6.10
CA SER A 50 -0.76 8.93 -6.81
C SER A 50 -0.30 10.14 -6.00
N ASP A 51 -0.48 11.33 -6.56
CA ASP A 51 -0.10 12.58 -5.88
C ASP A 51 -0.92 12.79 -4.61
N GLU A 52 -2.15 12.30 -4.60
CA GLU A 52 -3.03 12.37 -3.44
C GLU A 52 -3.25 10.98 -2.88
N PRO A 53 -3.75 10.86 -1.64
CA PRO A 53 -4.06 9.54 -1.09
C PRO A 53 -4.99 8.76 -2.01
N THR A 54 -4.68 7.47 -2.22
CA THR A 54 -5.51 6.61 -3.06
C THR A 54 -6.87 6.38 -2.40
N LEU A 55 -7.83 5.92 -3.20
CA LEU A 55 -9.16 5.62 -2.68
C LEU A 55 -9.12 4.56 -1.58
N PHE A 56 -8.27 3.55 -1.73
CA PHE A 56 -8.09 2.52 -0.70
C PHE A 56 -7.55 3.13 0.60
N MET A 57 -6.54 4.01 0.51
CA MET A 57 -6.01 4.70 1.68
C MET A 57 -7.09 5.53 2.38
N GLN A 58 -7.90 6.24 1.61
CA GLN A 58 -9.00 7.05 2.15
C GLN A 58 -10.02 6.15 2.84
N GLN A 59 -10.36 5.03 2.21
CA GLN A 59 -11.32 4.08 2.74
C GLN A 59 -10.86 3.51 4.09
N LEU A 60 -9.58 3.11 4.18
CA LEU A 60 -9.03 2.57 5.42
C LEU A 60 -8.92 3.63 6.51
N SER A 61 -8.52 4.85 6.17
CA SER A 61 -8.42 5.93 7.15
C SER A 61 -9.78 6.27 7.75
N GLN A 62 -10.82 6.29 6.92
CA GLN A 62 -12.18 6.53 7.38
C GLN A 62 -12.69 5.41 8.29
N ALA A 63 -12.17 4.20 8.11
CA ALA A 63 -12.57 3.04 8.92
C ALA A 63 -11.72 2.86 10.19
N GLY A 64 -10.78 3.77 10.47
CA GLY A 64 -10.00 3.73 11.71
C GLY A 64 -8.63 3.09 11.60
N CYS A 65 -8.14 2.83 10.40
CA CYS A 65 -6.80 2.32 10.19
C CYS A 65 -5.78 3.41 10.55
N GLU A 66 -4.83 3.08 11.41
CA GLU A 66 -3.87 4.07 11.92
C GLU A 66 -2.75 4.39 10.95
N ASN A 67 -2.30 3.39 10.20
CA ASN A 67 -1.17 3.53 9.30
C ASN A 67 -1.57 3.08 7.90
N VAL A 68 -1.52 4.01 6.94
CA VAL A 68 -1.80 3.70 5.54
C VAL A 68 -0.67 4.25 4.69
N SER A 69 -0.29 3.48 3.66
CA SER A 69 0.79 3.84 2.74
C SER A 69 0.43 3.42 1.32
N ASP A 70 1.01 4.11 0.35
CA ASP A 70 0.86 3.75 -1.05
C ASP A 70 2.11 3.05 -1.59
N GLY A 71 2.10 2.72 -2.89
CA GLY A 71 3.15 1.95 -3.52
C GLY A 71 4.38 2.74 -3.96
N LEU A 72 4.42 4.05 -3.73
CA LEU A 72 5.55 4.86 -4.20
C LEU A 72 6.87 4.43 -3.53
N GLY A 73 6.84 4.19 -2.23
CA GLY A 73 8.03 3.71 -1.50
C GLY A 73 8.55 2.39 -2.06
N MET A 74 7.64 1.45 -2.32
CA MET A 74 8.02 0.17 -2.90
C MET A 74 8.66 0.34 -4.27
N LEU A 75 8.09 1.21 -5.10
CA LEU A 75 8.64 1.50 -6.43
C LEU A 75 10.05 2.05 -6.35
N VAL A 76 10.28 3.02 -5.47
CA VAL A 76 11.60 3.65 -5.30
C VAL A 76 12.61 2.63 -4.76
N GLU A 77 12.25 1.86 -3.75
CA GLU A 77 13.14 0.85 -3.19
C GLU A 77 13.48 -0.25 -4.20
N GLN A 78 12.50 -0.67 -5.01
CA GLN A 78 12.71 -1.65 -6.06
C GLN A 78 13.69 -1.10 -7.12
N ALA A 79 13.50 0.15 -7.52
CA ALA A 79 14.38 0.78 -8.50
C ALA A 79 15.81 0.89 -7.99
N ALA A 80 15.98 1.25 -6.72
CA ALA A 80 17.31 1.33 -6.10
C ALA A 80 18.00 -0.03 -6.06
N SER A 81 17.26 -1.07 -5.73
CA SER A 81 17.80 -2.44 -5.71
C SER A 81 18.21 -2.90 -7.11
N SER A 82 17.38 -2.61 -8.11
CA SER A 82 17.68 -2.95 -9.51
C SER A 82 18.92 -2.21 -10.01
N TYR A 83 19.01 -0.91 -9.71
CA TYR A 83 20.16 -0.11 -10.10
C TYR A 83 21.44 -0.68 -9.48
N GLN A 84 21.43 -0.97 -8.19
CA GLN A 84 22.59 -1.52 -7.50
C GLN A 84 23.01 -2.87 -8.10
N LEU A 85 22.03 -3.72 -8.41
CA LEU A 85 22.32 -5.02 -9.00
C LEU A 85 22.96 -4.91 -10.38
N TRP A 86 22.45 -4.00 -11.22
CA TRP A 86 22.92 -3.86 -12.60
C TRP A 86 24.21 -3.06 -12.72
N MET A 87 24.35 -2.00 -11.94
CA MET A 87 25.49 -1.07 -12.07
C MET A 87 26.60 -1.34 -11.07
N GLY A 88 26.30 -2.06 -10.00
CA GLY A 88 27.23 -2.25 -8.90
C GLY A 88 27.35 -1.01 -8.03
N GLY A 89 28.18 -1.08 -6.99
CA GLY A 89 28.45 0.05 -6.12
C GLY A 89 27.43 0.21 -5.01
N GLU A 90 27.32 1.42 -4.48
CA GLU A 90 26.45 1.71 -3.36
C GLU A 90 25.00 1.81 -3.80
N ARG A 91 24.10 1.47 -2.87
CA ARG A 91 22.68 1.64 -3.07
C ARG A 91 22.33 3.14 -3.08
N PRO A 92 21.54 3.63 -4.06
CA PRO A 92 21.11 5.03 -4.07
C PRO A 92 20.36 5.41 -2.78
N ASP A 93 20.44 6.69 -2.42
CA ASP A 93 19.75 7.22 -1.25
C ASP A 93 18.24 7.35 -1.55
N THR A 94 17.46 6.35 -1.12
CA THR A 94 16.03 6.32 -1.38
C THR A 94 15.26 7.37 -0.58
N ALA A 95 15.74 7.74 0.60
CA ALA A 95 15.09 8.76 1.41
C ALA A 95 15.12 10.12 0.70
N PHE A 96 16.26 10.46 0.10
CA PHE A 96 16.39 11.69 -0.68
C PHE A 96 15.44 11.69 -1.88
N VAL A 97 15.39 10.57 -2.61
CA VAL A 97 14.54 10.43 -3.78
C VAL A 97 13.07 10.55 -3.38
N MET A 98 12.67 9.89 -2.31
CA MET A 98 11.28 9.94 -1.82
C MET A 98 10.89 11.36 -1.46
N ALA A 99 11.75 12.07 -0.73
CA ALA A 99 11.46 13.45 -0.34
C ALA A 99 11.28 14.34 -1.57
N HIS A 100 12.14 14.16 -2.57
CA HIS A 100 12.07 14.92 -3.82
C HIS A 100 10.76 14.66 -4.59
N LEU A 101 10.38 13.38 -4.71
CA LEU A 101 9.15 13.01 -5.43
C LEU A 101 7.90 13.50 -4.70
N ARG A 102 7.87 13.41 -3.37
CA ARG A 102 6.74 13.91 -2.59
C ARG A 102 6.60 15.43 -2.68
N ALA A 103 7.73 16.15 -2.75
CA ALA A 103 7.71 17.61 -2.85
C ALA A 103 7.15 18.11 -4.18
N ARG A 104 7.14 17.29 -5.23
CA ARG A 104 6.59 17.63 -6.55
C ARG A 104 5.08 17.51 -6.62
N SER A 105 4.49 16.86 -5.65
CA SER A 105 3.04 16.59 -5.64
C SER A 105 2.22 17.79 -5.19
#